data_d1ab89ab94b43620bda4a95f5d371fc1
#
_entry.id   d1ab89ab94b43620bda4a95f5d371fc1
#
_cell.length_a   1.000
_cell.length_b   1.000
_cell.length_c   1.000
_cell.angle_alpha   90.00
_cell.angle_beta   90.00
_cell.angle_gamma   90.00
#
_symmetry.space_group_name_H-M   'P 1'
#
loop_
_entity.id
_entity.type
_entity.pdbx_description
1 polymer ?
#
loop_
_entity_poly.entity_id
_entity_poly.type
_entity_poly.pdbx_seq_one_letter_code
_entity_poly.pdbx_strand_id
1 'polypeptide(L)'
;MTTAPQTSTWRKIFSRSMLICIFTGFTSGLPLYFLYSLLPAWLRSEHIDLKIIGLFALIGFPYTWKFIWSPLLDTVRLPFLGLRRSWMLITQIVLLLLLASYAFVRPQEHLSIILGLACATAFFSASQDIVIDAFRREVLSDEELVLGNSLYVNAYRISSL
;
A
#
# COMPACT_ATOMS: atom_id res chain seq x y z
N MET A 1 2.25 22.76 -39.59
CA MET A 1 2.75 22.35 -38.28
C MET A 1 1.96 23.11 -37.22
N THR A 2 0.87 22.57 -36.77
CA THR A 2 0.00 23.16 -35.71
C THR A 2 0.58 22.75 -34.36
N THR A 3 1.20 23.69 -33.66
CA THR A 3 1.64 23.50 -32.27
C THR A 3 0.40 23.36 -31.41
N ALA A 4 0.14 22.14 -30.91
CA ALA A 4 -0.89 21.92 -29.91
C ALA A 4 -0.59 22.78 -28.67
N PRO A 5 -1.60 23.41 -28.04
CA PRO A 5 -1.39 24.25 -26.88
C PRO A 5 -0.77 23.40 -25.75
N GLN A 6 0.44 23.77 -25.32
CA GLN A 6 1.07 23.20 -24.14
C GLN A 6 0.18 23.55 -22.92
N THR A 7 -0.72 22.68 -22.57
CA THR A 7 -1.44 22.78 -21.29
C THR A 7 -0.39 22.78 -20.17
N SER A 8 -0.38 23.84 -19.37
CA SER A 8 0.58 24.04 -18.30
C SER A 8 0.71 22.76 -17.47
N THR A 9 1.94 22.27 -17.26
CA THR A 9 2.27 21.06 -16.49
C THR A 9 1.57 21.04 -15.14
N TRP A 10 1.39 22.21 -14.52
CA TRP A 10 0.67 22.38 -13.25
C TRP A 10 -0.82 21.98 -13.34
N ARG A 11 -1.49 22.31 -14.44
CA ARG A 11 -2.89 21.91 -14.67
C ARG A 11 -3.03 20.37 -14.84
N LYS A 12 -2.04 19.72 -15.42
CA LYS A 12 -1.99 18.26 -15.55
C LYS A 12 -1.78 17.61 -14.17
N ILE A 13 -0.88 18.13 -13.33
CA ILE A 13 -0.61 17.60 -11.98
C ILE A 13 -1.85 17.66 -11.07
N PHE A 14 -2.66 18.71 -11.19
CA PHE A 14 -3.90 18.87 -10.42
C PHE A 14 -5.13 18.24 -11.09
N SER A 15 -4.94 17.39 -12.10
CA SER A 15 -6.04 16.61 -12.66
C SER A 15 -6.53 15.57 -11.65
N ARG A 16 -7.80 15.18 -11.76
CA ARG A 16 -8.40 14.15 -10.90
C ARG A 16 -7.61 12.85 -10.89
N SER A 17 -7.13 12.43 -12.08
CA SER A 17 -6.34 11.20 -12.23
C SER A 17 -5.01 11.29 -11.48
N MET A 18 -4.32 12.43 -11.56
CA MET A 18 -3.04 12.63 -10.87
C MET A 18 -3.20 12.73 -9.35
N LEU A 19 -4.24 13.39 -8.87
CA LEU A 19 -4.57 13.40 -7.43
C LEU A 19 -4.84 11.99 -6.90
N ILE A 20 -5.56 11.16 -7.65
CA ILE A 20 -5.76 9.75 -7.30
C ILE A 20 -4.41 9.02 -7.19
N CYS A 21 -3.47 9.25 -8.11
CA CYS A 21 -2.14 8.64 -8.05
C CYS A 21 -1.37 9.07 -6.79
N ILE A 22 -1.44 10.35 -6.41
CA ILE A 22 -0.78 10.87 -5.20
C ILE A 22 -1.39 10.22 -3.96
N PHE A 23 -2.71 10.25 -3.81
CA PHE A 23 -3.37 9.69 -2.63
C PHE A 23 -3.18 8.17 -2.52
N THR A 24 -3.29 7.43 -3.62
CA THR A 24 -3.09 5.98 -3.61
C THR A 24 -1.63 5.62 -3.35
N GLY A 25 -0.67 6.39 -3.86
CA GLY A 25 0.75 6.23 -3.55
C GLY A 25 1.04 6.43 -2.06
N PHE A 26 0.50 7.51 -1.50
CA PHE A 26 0.67 7.80 -0.08
C PHE A 26 0.08 6.70 0.82
N THR A 27 -1.15 6.26 0.54
CA THR A 27 -1.82 5.21 1.33
C THR A 27 -1.16 3.84 1.19
N SER A 28 -0.54 3.53 0.04
CA SER A 28 0.20 2.29 -0.19
C SER A 28 1.53 2.25 0.58
N GLY A 29 2.22 3.39 0.74
CA GLY A 29 3.49 3.45 1.45
C GLY A 29 3.36 3.33 2.97
N LEU A 30 2.26 3.79 3.56
CA LEU A 30 2.07 3.82 5.03
C LEU A 30 2.18 2.44 5.71
N PRO A 31 1.48 1.38 5.26
CA PRO A 31 1.59 0.06 5.90
C PRO A 31 3.01 -0.52 5.80
N LEU A 32 3.69 -0.25 4.68
CA LEU A 32 5.04 -0.72 4.47
C LEU A 32 6.03 -0.03 5.41
N TYR A 33 5.93 1.30 5.55
CA TYR A 33 6.71 2.06 6.51
C TYR A 33 6.47 1.57 7.94
N PHE A 34 5.21 1.32 8.29
CA PHE A 34 4.86 0.75 9.59
C PHE A 34 5.60 -0.57 9.84
N LEU A 35 5.51 -1.52 8.90
CA LEU A 35 6.09 -2.85 9.05
C LEU A 35 7.63 -2.86 9.10
N TYR A 36 8.30 -2.02 8.30
CA TYR A 36 9.75 -2.06 8.18
C TYR A 36 10.48 -1.04 9.05
N SER A 37 9.80 -0.01 9.54
CA SER A 37 10.42 1.04 10.35
C SER A 37 9.81 1.16 11.74
N LEU A 38 8.50 1.39 11.83
CA LEU A 38 7.85 1.64 13.12
C LEU A 38 7.74 0.38 13.97
N LEU A 39 7.32 -0.74 13.41
CA LEU A 39 7.15 -2.00 14.14
C LEU A 39 8.46 -2.51 14.74
N PRO A 40 9.59 -2.60 14.00
CA PRO A 40 10.87 -2.98 14.59
C PRO A 40 11.36 -1.99 15.66
N ALA A 41 11.17 -0.67 15.44
CA ALA A 41 11.54 0.34 16.42
C ALA A 41 10.73 0.22 17.71
N TRP A 42 9.42 -0.02 17.59
CA TRP A 42 8.54 -0.25 18.74
C TRP A 42 8.92 -1.52 19.50
N LEU A 43 9.13 -2.66 18.81
CA LEU A 43 9.57 -3.90 19.46
C LEU A 43 10.91 -3.72 20.18
N ARG A 44 11.82 -2.93 19.61
CA ARG A 44 13.10 -2.63 20.25
C ARG A 44 12.94 -1.76 21.49
N SER A 45 12.05 -0.77 21.49
CA SER A 45 11.78 0.07 22.67
C SER A 45 11.18 -0.75 23.84
N GLU A 46 10.48 -1.83 23.51
CA GLU A 46 9.91 -2.78 24.47
C GLU A 46 10.93 -3.89 24.90
N HIS A 47 12.23 -3.70 24.58
CA HIS A 47 13.31 -4.60 24.95
C HIS A 47 13.21 -6.02 24.35
N ILE A 48 12.52 -6.20 23.24
CA ILE A 48 12.45 -7.48 22.52
C ILE A 48 13.83 -7.79 21.89
N ASP A 49 14.23 -9.06 21.93
CA ASP A 49 15.51 -9.53 21.41
C ASP A 49 15.65 -9.23 19.91
N LEU A 50 16.81 -8.71 19.50
CA LEU A 50 17.13 -8.41 18.11
C LEU A 50 17.01 -9.61 17.17
N LYS A 51 17.24 -10.84 17.65
CA LYS A 51 17.07 -12.06 16.86
C LYS A 51 15.61 -12.25 16.48
N ILE A 52 14.70 -11.97 17.40
CA ILE A 52 13.25 -12.05 17.17
C ILE A 52 12.81 -10.95 16.20
N ILE A 53 13.31 -9.71 16.39
CA ILE A 53 13.04 -8.61 15.47
C ILE A 53 13.54 -8.95 14.06
N GLY A 54 14.71 -9.61 13.94
CA GLY A 54 15.24 -10.08 12.66
C GLY A 54 14.31 -11.07 11.94
N LEU A 55 13.58 -11.91 12.66
CA LEU A 55 12.59 -12.81 12.07
C LEU A 55 11.41 -12.08 11.42
N PHE A 56 11.09 -10.88 11.92
CA PHE A 56 10.06 -10.03 11.30
C PHE A 56 10.43 -9.57 9.87
N ALA A 57 11.70 -9.65 9.47
CA ALA A 57 12.10 -9.42 8.08
C ALA A 57 11.43 -10.40 7.10
N LEU A 58 11.06 -11.61 7.57
CA LEU A 58 10.32 -12.60 6.77
C LEU A 58 8.88 -12.16 6.45
N ILE A 59 8.35 -11.15 7.12
CA ILE A 59 7.03 -10.54 6.82
C ILE A 59 7.01 -9.92 5.40
N GLY A 60 8.19 -9.69 4.81
CA GLY A 60 8.30 -9.28 3.40
C GLY A 60 7.87 -10.34 2.36
N PHE A 61 7.73 -11.60 2.75
CA PHE A 61 7.34 -12.70 1.85
C PHE A 61 6.08 -12.42 1.02
N PRO A 62 4.96 -11.91 1.58
CA PRO A 62 3.77 -11.59 0.80
C PRO A 62 4.05 -10.65 -0.38
N TYR A 63 4.92 -9.67 -0.22
CA TYR A 63 5.24 -8.74 -1.31
C TYR A 63 5.98 -9.41 -2.47
N THR A 64 6.81 -10.42 -2.18
CA THR A 64 7.52 -11.19 -3.21
C THR A 64 6.58 -12.17 -3.92
N TRP A 65 5.66 -12.77 -3.19
CA TRP A 65 4.79 -13.85 -3.68
C TRP A 65 3.40 -13.36 -4.13
N LYS A 66 3.17 -12.04 -4.12
CA LYS A 66 1.86 -11.44 -4.46
C LYS A 66 1.30 -11.86 -5.83
N PHE A 67 2.15 -12.30 -6.76
CA PHE A 67 1.75 -12.78 -8.08
C PHE A 67 0.90 -14.06 -8.02
N ILE A 68 1.00 -14.85 -6.94
CA ILE A 68 0.25 -16.12 -6.79
C ILE A 68 -1.25 -15.84 -6.66
N TRP A 69 -1.64 -14.84 -5.87
CA TRP A 69 -3.06 -14.52 -5.66
C TRP A 69 -3.55 -13.31 -6.46
N SER A 70 -2.67 -12.66 -7.22
CA SER A 70 -3.06 -11.55 -8.11
C SER A 70 -4.21 -11.95 -9.06
N PRO A 71 -4.21 -13.13 -9.72
CA PRO A 71 -5.32 -13.53 -10.59
C PRO A 71 -6.67 -13.66 -9.86
N LEU A 72 -6.65 -13.99 -8.57
CA LEU A 72 -7.87 -14.04 -7.75
C LEU A 72 -8.50 -12.65 -7.60
N LEU A 73 -7.68 -11.62 -7.32
CA LEU A 73 -8.15 -10.24 -7.20
C LEU A 73 -8.65 -9.67 -8.52
N ASP A 74 -8.20 -10.23 -9.66
CA ASP A 74 -8.61 -9.82 -10.99
C ASP A 74 -9.93 -10.49 -11.44
N THR A 75 -10.26 -11.65 -10.88
CA THR A 75 -11.43 -12.44 -11.29
C THR A 75 -12.63 -12.26 -10.37
N VAL A 76 -12.42 -12.11 -9.07
CA VAL A 76 -13.50 -12.02 -8.08
C VAL A 76 -14.13 -10.63 -8.11
N ARG A 77 -15.32 -10.54 -8.71
CA ARG A 77 -16.11 -9.30 -8.80
C ARG A 77 -16.94 -9.10 -7.53
N LEU A 78 -16.71 -7.98 -6.86
CA LEU A 78 -17.49 -7.56 -5.71
C LEU A 78 -18.64 -6.62 -6.17
N PRO A 79 -19.87 -6.78 -5.64
CA PRO A 79 -21.08 -6.17 -6.24
C PRO A 79 -21.27 -4.66 -5.96
N PHE A 80 -20.36 -3.96 -5.24
CA PHE A 80 -20.65 -2.63 -4.72
C PHE A 80 -20.20 -1.45 -5.62
N LEU A 81 -18.92 -1.36 -5.99
CA LEU A 81 -18.33 -0.18 -6.64
C LEU A 81 -17.56 -0.51 -7.94
N GLY A 82 -17.74 -1.73 -8.45
CA GLY A 82 -16.89 -2.29 -9.52
C GLY A 82 -15.63 -2.96 -8.97
N LEU A 83 -14.97 -3.76 -9.82
CA LEU A 83 -13.92 -4.69 -9.40
C LEU A 83 -12.81 -4.01 -8.57
N ARG A 84 -12.14 -3.00 -9.13
CA ARG A 84 -10.95 -2.38 -8.50
C ARG A 84 -11.29 -1.55 -7.27
N ARG A 85 -12.33 -0.70 -7.38
CA ARG A 85 -12.71 0.21 -6.29
C ARG A 85 -13.21 -0.53 -5.06
N SER A 86 -13.94 -1.64 -5.25
CA SER A 86 -14.41 -2.46 -4.13
C SER A 86 -13.26 -3.12 -3.39
N TRP A 87 -12.30 -3.70 -4.11
CA TRP A 87 -11.10 -4.28 -3.50
C TRP A 87 -10.23 -3.24 -2.79
N MET A 88 -10.02 -2.05 -3.40
CA MET A 88 -9.30 -0.94 -2.75
C MET A 88 -9.96 -0.54 -1.42
N LEU A 89 -11.29 -0.40 -1.40
CA LEU A 89 -12.02 -0.03 -0.20
C LEU A 89 -11.90 -1.10 0.89
N ILE A 90 -12.09 -2.37 0.55
CA ILE A 90 -12.02 -3.47 1.50
C ILE A 90 -10.61 -3.59 2.08
N THR A 91 -9.58 -3.61 1.23
CA THR A 91 -8.19 -3.71 1.70
C THR A 91 -7.81 -2.51 2.57
N GLN A 92 -8.29 -1.32 2.24
CA GLN A 92 -8.05 -0.11 3.04
C GLN A 92 -8.71 -0.19 4.43
N ILE A 93 -9.96 -0.64 4.50
CA ILE A 93 -10.67 -0.82 5.78
C ILE A 93 -9.98 -1.89 6.63
N VAL A 94 -9.63 -3.03 6.03
CA VAL A 94 -8.93 -4.11 6.74
C VAL A 94 -7.58 -3.65 7.25
N LEU A 95 -6.78 -2.92 6.45
CA LEU A 95 -5.50 -2.36 6.89
C LEU A 95 -5.67 -1.38 8.04
N LEU A 96 -6.68 -0.51 7.99
CA LEU A 96 -6.98 0.43 9.08
C LEU A 96 -7.31 -0.31 10.37
N LEU A 97 -8.12 -1.36 10.31
CA LEU A 97 -8.46 -2.18 11.47
C LEU A 97 -7.24 -2.95 12.00
N LEU A 98 -6.43 -3.51 11.12
CA LEU A 98 -5.19 -4.21 11.49
C LEU A 98 -4.23 -3.27 12.20
N LEU A 99 -3.97 -2.08 11.64
CA LEU A 99 -3.09 -1.09 12.24
C LEU A 99 -3.64 -0.58 13.59
N ALA A 100 -4.95 -0.37 13.70
CA ALA A 100 -5.58 -0.01 14.97
C ALA A 100 -5.46 -1.11 16.02
N SER A 101 -5.46 -2.39 15.62
CA SER A 101 -5.35 -3.55 16.53
C SER A 101 -4.02 -3.59 17.28
N TYR A 102 -2.94 -3.04 16.73
CA TYR A 102 -1.65 -2.97 17.44
C TYR A 102 -1.71 -2.13 18.71
N ALA A 103 -2.63 -1.14 18.81
CA ALA A 103 -2.80 -0.33 20.00
C ALA A 103 -3.31 -1.12 21.22
N PHE A 104 -3.89 -2.30 21.01
CA PHE A 104 -4.46 -3.15 22.05
C PHE A 104 -3.57 -4.32 22.46
N VAL A 105 -2.38 -4.47 21.83
CA VAL A 105 -1.50 -5.62 22.05
C VAL A 105 -0.20 -5.16 22.71
N ARG A 106 0.23 -5.89 23.74
CA ARG A 106 1.51 -5.66 24.42
C ARG A 106 2.58 -6.60 23.88
N PRO A 107 3.71 -6.11 23.36
CA PRO A 107 4.75 -6.94 22.75
C PRO A 107 5.34 -7.99 23.69
N GLN A 108 5.48 -7.64 24.96
CA GLN A 108 6.09 -8.50 25.97
C GLN A 108 5.25 -9.75 26.30
N GLU A 109 3.92 -9.63 26.18
CA GLU A 109 2.97 -10.71 26.54
C GLU A 109 2.48 -11.50 25.33
N HIS A 110 2.36 -10.83 24.17
CA HIS A 110 1.62 -11.35 23.01
C HIS A 110 2.40 -11.22 21.68
N LEU A 111 3.67 -11.57 21.70
CA LEU A 111 4.54 -11.47 20.52
C LEU A 111 4.03 -12.26 19.30
N SER A 112 3.42 -13.44 19.54
CA SER A 112 2.82 -14.27 18.48
C SER A 112 1.63 -13.58 17.80
N ILE A 113 0.83 -12.82 18.57
CA ILE A 113 -0.30 -12.03 18.02
C ILE A 113 0.25 -10.91 17.15
N ILE A 114 1.31 -10.22 17.58
CA ILE A 114 1.95 -9.17 16.79
C ILE A 114 2.52 -9.74 15.50
N LEU A 115 3.13 -10.91 15.52
CA LEU A 115 3.61 -11.59 14.31
C LEU A 115 2.45 -11.92 13.36
N GLY A 116 1.35 -12.44 13.88
CA GLY A 116 0.14 -12.71 13.09
C GLY A 116 -0.46 -11.45 12.46
N LEU A 117 -0.56 -10.36 13.24
CA LEU A 117 -1.00 -9.05 12.74
C LEU A 117 -0.06 -8.52 11.66
N ALA A 118 1.26 -8.67 11.83
CA ALA A 118 2.24 -8.21 10.88
C ALA A 118 2.17 -9.00 9.55
N CYS A 119 2.01 -10.32 9.61
CA CYS A 119 1.77 -11.14 8.41
C CYS A 119 0.47 -10.75 7.70
N ALA A 120 -0.62 -10.53 8.45
CA ALA A 120 -1.89 -10.09 7.89
C ALA A 120 -1.77 -8.69 7.26
N THR A 121 -1.13 -7.75 7.94
CA THR A 121 -0.88 -6.39 7.42
C THR A 121 -0.06 -6.45 6.12
N ALA A 122 0.99 -7.25 6.07
CA ALA A 122 1.82 -7.43 4.87
C ALA A 122 1.02 -8.04 3.71
N PHE A 123 0.18 -9.04 3.98
CA PHE A 123 -0.66 -9.68 2.97
C PHE A 123 -1.69 -8.70 2.38
N PHE A 124 -2.42 -7.98 3.22
CA PHE A 124 -3.43 -7.03 2.76
C PHE A 124 -2.80 -5.80 2.09
N SER A 125 -1.64 -5.35 2.55
CA SER A 125 -0.91 -4.26 1.90
C SER A 125 -0.39 -4.68 0.52
N ALA A 126 0.20 -5.88 0.39
CA ALA A 126 0.62 -6.42 -0.91
C ALA A 126 -0.58 -6.61 -1.87
N SER A 127 -1.74 -7.01 -1.33
CA SER A 127 -2.98 -7.14 -2.10
C SER A 127 -3.51 -5.78 -2.55
N GLN A 128 -3.45 -4.78 -1.69
CA GLN A 128 -3.82 -3.39 -2.03
C GLN A 128 -2.94 -2.85 -3.16
N ASP A 129 -1.63 -3.09 -3.12
CA ASP A 129 -0.69 -2.66 -4.18
C ASP A 129 -1.08 -3.23 -5.54
N ILE A 130 -1.44 -4.53 -5.62
CA ILE A 130 -1.90 -5.16 -6.86
C ILE A 130 -3.10 -4.41 -7.44
N VAL A 131 -4.10 -4.15 -6.60
CA VAL A 131 -5.35 -3.51 -7.02
C VAL A 131 -5.12 -2.05 -7.44
N ILE A 132 -4.29 -1.31 -6.70
CA ILE A 132 -3.92 0.07 -7.02
C ILE A 132 -3.16 0.13 -8.35
N ASP A 133 -2.21 -0.77 -8.59
CA ASP A 133 -1.44 -0.83 -9.83
C ASP A 133 -2.34 -1.09 -11.04
N ALA A 134 -3.29 -2.02 -10.91
CA ALA A 134 -4.26 -2.30 -11.95
C ALA A 134 -5.23 -1.13 -12.17
N PHE A 135 -5.75 -0.52 -11.09
CA PHE A 135 -6.65 0.63 -11.17
C PHE A 135 -5.98 1.83 -11.85
N ARG A 136 -4.71 2.08 -11.55
CA ARG A 136 -3.94 3.17 -12.15
C ARG A 136 -3.80 3.01 -13.66
N ARG A 137 -3.58 1.77 -14.15
CA ARG A 137 -3.53 1.47 -15.58
C ARG A 137 -4.88 1.65 -16.28
N GLU A 138 -5.99 1.44 -15.57
CA GLU A 138 -7.34 1.64 -16.12
C GLU A 138 -7.75 3.11 -16.18
N VAL A 139 -7.22 3.95 -15.28
CA VAL A 139 -7.64 5.36 -15.14
C VAL A 139 -6.75 6.32 -15.93
N LEU A 140 -5.47 5.99 -16.11
CA LEU A 140 -4.51 6.84 -16.80
C LEU A 140 -4.45 6.50 -18.30
N SER A 141 -4.38 7.52 -19.15
CA SER A 141 -4.01 7.35 -20.54
C SER A 141 -2.51 7.03 -20.66
N ASP A 142 -2.09 6.47 -21.81
CA ASP A 142 -0.68 6.12 -22.04
C ASP A 142 0.26 7.33 -21.90
N GLU A 143 -0.21 8.52 -22.28
CA GLU A 143 0.55 9.77 -22.13
C GLU A 143 0.68 10.21 -20.66
N GLU A 144 -0.30 9.89 -19.83
CA GLU A 144 -0.37 10.25 -18.41
C GLU A 144 0.35 9.23 -17.51
N LEU A 145 0.59 8.00 -17.99
CA LEU A 145 1.19 6.92 -17.21
C LEU A 145 2.56 7.29 -16.62
N VAL A 146 3.42 7.94 -17.41
CA VAL A 146 4.77 8.33 -16.96
C VAL A 146 4.68 9.33 -15.80
N LEU A 147 3.85 10.38 -15.96
CA LEU A 147 3.66 11.40 -14.93
C LEU A 147 2.94 10.83 -13.70
N GLY A 148 1.88 10.06 -13.91
CA GLY A 148 1.13 9.42 -12.83
C GLY A 148 1.98 8.44 -12.01
N ASN A 149 2.83 7.64 -12.67
CA ASN A 149 3.78 6.76 -11.99
C ASN A 149 4.80 7.55 -11.18
N SER A 150 5.34 8.65 -11.73
CA SER A 150 6.28 9.50 -11.01
C SER A 150 5.66 10.11 -9.76
N LEU A 151 4.43 10.62 -9.85
CA LEU A 151 3.70 11.19 -8.72
C LEU A 151 3.37 10.13 -7.66
N TYR A 152 2.93 8.94 -8.09
CA TYR A 152 2.68 7.80 -7.21
C TYR A 152 3.93 7.42 -6.41
N VAL A 153 5.06 7.21 -7.10
CA VAL A 153 6.32 6.81 -6.45
C VAL A 153 6.83 7.88 -5.48
N ASN A 154 6.72 9.16 -5.84
CA ASN A 154 7.10 10.25 -4.94
C ASN A 154 6.20 10.30 -3.71
N ALA A 155 4.88 10.19 -3.87
CA ALA A 155 3.93 10.16 -2.76
C ALA A 155 4.19 8.94 -1.84
N TYR A 156 4.45 7.77 -2.42
CA TYR A 156 4.85 6.55 -1.70
C TYR A 156 6.12 6.78 -0.86
N ARG A 157 7.16 7.40 -1.44
CA ARG A 157 8.40 7.72 -0.73
C ARG A 157 8.18 8.74 0.40
N ILE A 158 7.36 9.77 0.16
CA ILE A 158 7.02 10.76 1.19
C ILE A 158 6.30 10.10 2.37
N SER A 159 5.41 9.12 2.11
CA SER A 159 4.71 8.42 3.19
C SER A 159 5.62 7.47 3.99
N SER A 160 6.81 7.18 3.49
CA SER A 160 7.81 6.32 4.14
C SER A 160 8.96 7.11 4.81
N LEU A 161 8.85 8.42 4.90
CA LEU A 161 9.75 9.30 5.66
C LEU A 161 9.20 9.60 7.05
#